data_605469c2fb9fa171943decccf3523b7b
#
_entry.id   605469c2fb9fa171943decccf3523b7b
#
_cell.length_a   1.000
_cell.length_b   1.000
_cell.length_c   1.000
_cell.angle_alpha   90.00
_cell.angle_beta   90.00
_cell.angle_gamma   90.00
#
_symmetry.space_group_name_H-M   'P 1'
#
loop_
_entity.id
_entity.type
_entity.pdbx_description
1 polymer ?
#
loop_
_entity_poly.entity_id
_entity_poly.type
_entity_poly.pdbx_seq_one_letter_code
_entity_poly.pdbx_strand_id
1 'polypeptide(L)'
;MSPFFILTGAQVTKSELIDVLAKQQSHFVVKDVELTVKCIIEQMNQALSAGERIEIRGFGSFSLRLRPPRMGRNPKTGESVALAKKHVPHFKPGKELRDRVNASSGEYKIIE
;
A
#
# COMPACT_ATOMS: atom_id res chain seq x y z
N MET A 1 3.10 -21.68 -3.00
CA MET A 1 2.71 -20.55 -2.14
C MET A 1 3.83 -20.26 -1.14
N SER A 2 4.13 -19.00 -0.95
CA SER A 2 5.17 -18.62 0.01
C SER A 2 4.70 -18.87 1.43
N PRO A 3 5.48 -19.54 2.30
CA PRO A 3 5.14 -19.70 3.71
C PRO A 3 4.98 -18.37 4.44
N PHE A 4 5.52 -17.33 3.87
CA PHE A 4 5.45 -15.96 4.36
C PHE A 4 4.01 -15.47 4.55
N PHE A 5 3.12 -15.82 3.62
CA PHE A 5 1.73 -15.39 3.66
C PHE A 5 0.84 -16.29 4.52
N ILE A 6 1.39 -17.38 5.03
CA ILE A 6 0.66 -18.31 5.91
C ILE A 6 0.65 -17.79 7.34
N LEU A 7 1.63 -16.97 7.70
CA LEU A 7 1.72 -16.41 9.04
C LEU A 7 0.60 -15.42 9.25
N THR A 8 -0.27 -15.73 10.20
CA THR A 8 -1.43 -14.90 10.50
C THR A 8 -1.01 -13.53 11.02
N GLY A 9 -1.64 -12.50 10.49
CA GLY A 9 -1.37 -11.14 10.89
C GLY A 9 0.00 -10.65 10.49
N ALA A 10 0.69 -11.36 9.59
CA ALA A 10 2.01 -10.95 9.13
C ALA A 10 1.91 -9.69 8.27
N GLN A 11 2.79 -8.76 8.56
CA GLN A 11 2.94 -7.55 7.76
C GLN A 11 4.04 -7.78 6.73
N VAL A 12 3.76 -7.44 5.47
CA VAL A 12 4.75 -7.53 4.40
C VAL A 12 5.44 -6.18 4.24
N THR A 13 6.70 -6.11 4.59
CA THR A 13 7.51 -4.91 4.40
C THR A 13 8.11 -4.89 3.00
N LYS A 14 8.63 -3.73 2.59
CA LYS A 14 9.32 -3.61 1.31
C LYS A 14 10.50 -4.59 1.21
N SER A 15 11.29 -4.74 2.27
CA SER A 15 12.42 -5.67 2.30
C SER A 15 11.98 -7.10 2.12
N GLU A 16 10.90 -7.48 2.78
CA GLU A 16 10.36 -8.84 2.68
C GLU A 16 9.79 -9.12 1.30
N LEU A 17 9.14 -8.14 0.70
CA LEU A 17 8.67 -8.25 -0.67
C LEU A 17 9.82 -8.48 -1.64
N ILE A 18 10.92 -7.74 -1.48
CA ILE A 18 12.13 -7.91 -2.29
C ILE A 18 12.68 -9.32 -2.13
N ASP A 19 12.75 -9.83 -0.90
CA ASP A 19 13.27 -11.17 -0.62
C ASP A 19 12.42 -12.24 -1.30
N VAL A 20 11.10 -12.13 -1.23
CA VAL A 20 10.18 -13.08 -1.86
C VAL A 20 10.37 -13.05 -3.38
N LEU A 21 10.42 -11.87 -3.97
CA LEU A 21 10.59 -11.73 -5.41
C LEU A 21 11.94 -12.26 -5.88
N ALA A 22 13.00 -12.00 -5.11
CA ALA A 22 14.33 -12.50 -5.44
C ALA A 22 14.39 -14.04 -5.44
N LYS A 23 13.66 -14.68 -4.53
CA LYS A 23 13.56 -16.14 -4.48
C LYS A 23 12.74 -16.69 -5.65
N GLN A 24 11.68 -16.03 -6.04
CA GLN A 24 10.83 -16.44 -7.16
C GLN A 24 11.51 -16.22 -8.50
N GLN A 25 12.38 -15.22 -8.58
CA GLN A 25 13.08 -14.83 -9.80
C GLN A 25 14.58 -15.09 -9.62
N SER A 26 14.93 -16.33 -9.33
CA SER A 26 16.29 -16.72 -8.96
C SER A 26 17.34 -16.52 -10.05
N HIS A 27 16.91 -16.34 -11.30
CA HIS A 27 17.80 -16.05 -12.41
C HIS A 27 18.24 -14.58 -12.48
N PHE A 28 17.64 -13.71 -11.66
CA PHE A 28 18.08 -12.32 -11.54
C PHE A 28 18.98 -12.13 -10.33
N VAL A 29 19.90 -11.20 -10.42
CA VAL A 29 20.71 -10.79 -9.28
C VAL A 29 19.82 -10.09 -8.26
N VAL A 30 19.97 -10.43 -6.98
CA VAL A 30 19.14 -9.86 -5.90
C VAL A 30 19.18 -8.32 -5.92
N LYS A 31 20.34 -7.74 -6.19
CA LYS A 31 20.49 -6.28 -6.26
C LYS A 31 19.63 -5.67 -7.36
N ASP A 32 19.49 -6.35 -8.49
CA ASP A 32 18.66 -5.89 -9.59
C ASP A 32 17.17 -5.94 -9.23
N VAL A 33 16.75 -6.97 -8.52
CA VAL A 33 15.36 -7.09 -8.00
C VAL A 33 15.08 -5.94 -7.04
N GLU A 34 16.02 -5.66 -6.14
CA GLU A 34 15.89 -4.56 -5.18
C GLU A 34 15.74 -3.21 -5.88
N LEU A 35 16.59 -2.94 -6.85
CA LEU A 35 16.54 -1.70 -7.61
C LEU A 35 15.23 -1.56 -8.39
N THR A 36 14.77 -2.65 -8.97
CA THR A 36 13.50 -2.65 -9.74
C THR A 36 12.32 -2.30 -8.83
N VAL A 37 12.23 -2.92 -7.65
CA VAL A 37 11.15 -2.64 -6.70
C VAL A 37 11.21 -1.17 -6.26
N LYS A 38 12.40 -0.68 -5.94
CA LYS A 38 12.59 0.72 -5.55
C LYS A 38 12.17 1.69 -6.65
N CYS A 39 12.51 1.38 -7.90
CA CYS A 39 12.12 2.20 -9.04
C CYS A 39 10.62 2.25 -9.23
N ILE A 40 9.93 1.12 -9.08
CA ILE A 40 8.47 1.07 -9.21
C ILE A 40 7.83 1.94 -8.14
N ILE A 41 8.24 1.79 -6.89
CA ILE A 41 7.68 2.56 -5.78
C ILE A 41 7.94 4.06 -5.96
N GLU A 42 9.16 4.42 -6.37
CA GLU A 42 9.52 5.82 -6.58
C GLU A 42 8.73 6.43 -7.75
N GLN A 43 8.49 5.66 -8.80
CA GLN A 43 7.68 6.12 -9.92
C GLN A 43 6.24 6.39 -9.47
N MET A 44 5.70 5.55 -8.59
CA MET A 44 4.37 5.76 -8.03
C MET A 44 4.34 7.00 -7.14
N ASN A 45 5.37 7.19 -6.32
CA ASN A 45 5.50 8.38 -5.48
C ASN A 45 5.50 9.66 -6.33
N GLN A 46 6.26 9.66 -7.41
CA GLN A 46 6.36 10.82 -8.30
C GLN A 46 5.01 11.12 -8.98
N ALA A 47 4.33 10.08 -9.46
CA ALA A 47 3.04 10.25 -10.12
C ALA A 47 2.01 10.87 -9.17
N LEU A 48 1.89 10.32 -7.97
CA LEU A 48 0.94 10.84 -6.98
C LEU A 48 1.32 12.23 -6.50
N SER A 49 2.61 12.52 -6.34
CA SER A 49 3.07 13.86 -5.97
C SER A 49 2.75 14.89 -7.05
N ALA A 50 2.69 14.47 -8.30
CA ALA A 50 2.32 15.32 -9.43
C ALA A 50 0.79 15.44 -9.63
N GLY A 51 0.00 14.82 -8.77
CA GLY A 51 -1.46 14.87 -8.85
C GLY A 51 -2.07 13.86 -9.81
N GLU A 52 -1.28 12.91 -10.29
CA GLU A 52 -1.75 11.91 -11.24
C GLU A 52 -2.43 10.75 -10.54
N ARG A 53 -3.32 10.09 -11.25
CA ARG A 53 -3.98 8.87 -10.81
C ARG A 53 -3.19 7.66 -11.35
N ILE A 54 -3.05 6.64 -10.50
CA ILE A 54 -2.42 5.39 -10.91
C ILE A 54 -3.51 4.32 -10.96
N GLU A 55 -3.60 3.63 -12.08
CA GLU A 55 -4.55 2.54 -12.23
C GLU A 55 -3.80 1.28 -12.62
N ILE A 56 -3.93 0.24 -11.79
CA ILE A 56 -3.31 -1.06 -12.02
C ILE A 56 -4.43 -2.08 -12.21
N ARG A 57 -4.65 -2.47 -13.46
CA ARG A 57 -5.72 -3.39 -13.80
C ARG A 57 -5.53 -4.72 -13.08
N GLY A 58 -6.60 -5.22 -12.47
CA GLY A 58 -6.57 -6.44 -11.67
C GLY A 58 -6.14 -6.24 -10.22
N PHE A 59 -5.72 -5.04 -9.85
CA PHE A 59 -5.28 -4.74 -8.49
C PHE A 59 -6.11 -3.62 -7.86
N GLY A 60 -6.04 -2.43 -8.42
CA GLY A 60 -6.77 -1.28 -7.88
C GLY A 60 -6.25 0.03 -8.42
N SER A 61 -6.69 1.09 -7.80
CA SER A 61 -6.28 2.44 -8.22
C SER A 61 -5.88 3.29 -7.03
N PHE A 62 -4.90 4.17 -7.27
CA PHE A 62 -4.46 5.17 -6.32
C PHE A 62 -4.86 6.53 -6.85
N SER A 63 -5.44 7.36 -6.01
CA SER A 63 -5.81 8.73 -6.36
C SER A 63 -5.64 9.61 -5.15
N LEU A 64 -5.68 10.91 -5.37
CA LEU A 64 -5.61 11.86 -4.27
C LEU A 64 -7.01 12.25 -3.86
N ARG A 65 -7.20 12.41 -2.55
CA ARG A 65 -8.42 12.93 -1.98
C ARG A 65 -8.13 14.21 -1.21
N LEU A 66 -8.98 15.18 -1.39
CA LEU A 66 -8.91 16.41 -0.64
C LEU A 66 -9.53 16.20 0.74
N ARG A 67 -8.77 16.51 1.77
CA ARG A 67 -9.27 16.63 3.13
C ARG A 67 -9.53 18.11 3.37
N PRO A 68 -10.80 18.53 3.51
CA PRO A 68 -11.09 19.94 3.70
C PRO A 68 -10.58 20.47 5.03
N PRO A 69 -10.44 21.79 5.20
CA PRO A 69 -10.08 22.33 6.50
C PRO A 69 -11.09 21.93 7.56
N ARG A 70 -10.61 21.63 8.75
CA ARG A 70 -11.48 21.24 9.85
C ARG A 70 -10.85 21.61 11.18
N MET A 71 -11.65 21.55 12.24
CA MET A 71 -11.14 21.69 13.59
C MET A 71 -10.80 20.32 14.14
N GLY A 72 -9.57 20.15 14.58
CA GLY A 72 -9.13 18.96 15.29
C GLY A 72 -8.98 19.29 16.77
N ARG A 73 -8.54 18.31 17.54
CA ARG A 73 -8.30 18.47 18.96
C ARG A 73 -6.94 17.89 19.31
N ASN A 74 -6.14 18.67 20.05
CA ASN A 74 -4.85 18.21 20.53
C ASN A 74 -5.08 17.14 21.61
N PRO A 75 -4.62 15.90 21.41
CA PRO A 75 -4.87 14.82 22.38
C PRO A 75 -4.17 15.05 23.71
N LYS A 76 -3.15 15.89 23.77
CA LYS A 76 -2.43 16.16 25.02
C LYS A 76 -3.10 17.24 25.86
N THR A 77 -3.60 18.29 25.24
CA THR A 77 -4.16 19.46 25.92
C THR A 77 -5.68 19.54 25.82
N GLY A 78 -6.28 18.84 24.88
CA GLY A 78 -7.71 18.95 24.62
C GLY A 78 -8.12 20.20 23.88
N GLU A 79 -7.16 21.05 23.52
CA GLU A 79 -7.45 22.30 22.81
C GLU A 79 -7.83 22.05 21.35
N SER A 80 -8.73 22.89 20.84
CA SER A 80 -9.10 22.86 19.43
C SER A 80 -7.97 23.43 18.58
N VAL A 81 -7.66 22.75 17.48
CA VAL A 81 -6.60 23.16 16.54
C VAL A 81 -7.20 23.24 15.14
N ALA A 82 -6.93 24.36 14.46
CA ALA A 82 -7.34 24.50 13.07
C ALA A 82 -6.44 23.64 12.18
N LEU A 83 -7.05 22.74 11.42
CA LEU A 83 -6.34 21.87 10.47
C LEU A 83 -6.57 22.40 9.06
N ALA A 84 -5.48 22.72 8.37
CA ALA A 84 -5.54 23.19 6.99
C ALA A 84 -5.98 22.05 6.05
N LYS A 85 -6.51 22.43 4.90
CA LYS A 85 -6.81 21.44 3.87
C LYS A 85 -5.53 20.72 3.44
N LYS A 86 -5.65 19.45 3.06
CA LYS A 86 -4.53 18.69 2.54
C LYS A 86 -5.03 17.63 1.57
N HIS A 87 -4.13 17.19 0.70
CA HIS A 87 -4.38 16.09 -0.21
C HIS A 87 -3.73 14.83 0.35
N VAL A 88 -4.46 13.73 0.34
CA VAL A 88 -3.95 12.46 0.84
C VAL A 88 -4.13 11.37 -0.22
N PRO A 89 -3.17 10.44 -0.32
CA PRO A 89 -3.35 9.30 -1.20
C PRO A 89 -4.47 8.41 -0.71
N HIS A 90 -5.25 7.88 -1.65
CA HIS A 90 -6.33 6.94 -1.35
C HIS A 90 -6.22 5.77 -2.31
N PHE A 91 -6.27 4.56 -1.76
CA PHE A 91 -6.28 3.34 -2.54
C PHE A 91 -7.67 2.74 -2.58
N LYS A 92 -8.16 2.46 -3.80
CA LYS A 92 -9.41 1.75 -4.00
C LYS A 92 -9.10 0.41 -4.66
N PRO A 93 -9.39 -0.71 -3.99
CA PRO A 93 -9.15 -2.02 -4.58
C PRO A 93 -10.06 -2.27 -5.77
N GLY A 94 -9.55 -3.00 -6.76
CA GLY A 94 -10.36 -3.46 -7.87
C GLY A 94 -11.19 -4.68 -7.49
N LYS A 95 -12.09 -5.06 -8.38
CA LYS A 95 -13.00 -6.18 -8.14
C LYS A 95 -12.23 -7.49 -7.87
N GLU A 96 -11.23 -7.77 -8.69
CA GLU A 96 -10.45 -8.99 -8.57
C GLU A 96 -9.77 -9.12 -7.20
N LEU A 97 -9.15 -8.05 -6.74
CA LEU A 97 -8.49 -8.05 -5.43
C LEU A 97 -9.51 -8.22 -4.30
N ARG A 98 -10.64 -7.51 -4.38
CA ARG A 98 -11.69 -7.63 -3.37
C ARG A 98 -12.23 -9.04 -3.29
N ASP A 99 -12.48 -9.66 -4.45
CA ASP A 99 -13.02 -11.01 -4.51
C ASP A 99 -12.04 -12.03 -3.93
N ARG A 100 -10.75 -11.88 -4.22
CA ARG A 100 -9.71 -12.75 -3.68
C ARG A 100 -9.59 -12.65 -2.16
N VAL A 101 -9.67 -11.44 -1.63
CA VAL A 101 -9.61 -11.22 -0.17
C VAL A 101 -10.83 -11.86 0.50
N ASN A 102 -12.02 -11.66 -0.06
CA ASN A 102 -13.24 -12.25 0.47
C ASN A 102 -13.22 -13.77 0.42
N ALA A 103 -12.73 -14.34 -0.68
CA ALA A 103 -12.68 -15.79 -0.86
C ALA A 103 -11.74 -16.46 0.14
N SER A 104 -10.68 -15.75 0.58
CA SER A 104 -9.71 -16.30 1.53
C SER A 104 -10.01 -15.98 2.99
N SER A 105 -11.04 -15.21 3.27
CA SER A 105 -11.32 -14.71 4.62
C SER A 105 -11.57 -15.81 5.65
N GLY A 106 -12.03 -17.00 5.20
CA GLY A 106 -12.21 -18.15 6.09
C GLY A 106 -10.96 -18.98 6.30
N GLU A 107 -9.91 -18.76 5.52
CA GLU A 107 -8.68 -19.53 5.56
C GLU A 107 -7.57 -18.86 6.35
N TYR A 108 -7.58 -17.53 6.39
CA TYR A 108 -6.54 -16.75 7.03
C TYR A 108 -7.13 -15.78 8.05
N LYS A 109 -6.38 -15.55 9.11
CA LYS A 109 -6.77 -14.55 10.10
C LYS A 109 -6.55 -13.16 9.51
N ILE A 110 -7.62 -12.35 9.53
CA ILE A 110 -7.55 -10.98 9.04
C ILE A 110 -7.47 -10.04 10.23
N ILE A 111 -6.53 -9.11 10.19
CA ILE A 111 -6.37 -8.08 11.21
C ILE A 111 -7.40 -6.98 10.93
N GLU A 112 -8.20 -6.66 11.93
CA GLU A 112 -9.20 -5.60 11.83
C GLU A 112 -8.77 -4.29 12.50
#